data_15e9b16272fb925eb3a554a5b96d25f5
#
_entry.id   15e9b16272fb925eb3a554a5b96d25f5
#
_cell.length_a   1.000
_cell.length_b   1.000
_cell.length_c   1.000
_cell.angle_alpha   90.00
_cell.angle_beta   90.00
_cell.angle_gamma   90.00
#
_symmetry.space_group_name_H-M   'P 1'
#
loop_
_entity.id
_entity.type
_entity.pdbx_description
1 polymer ?
#
loop_
_entity_poly.entity_id
_entity_poly.type
_entity_poly.pdbx_seq_one_letter_code
_entity_poly.pdbx_strand_id
1 'polypeptide(L)'
;ALLIEKAGYEVLASDNREDYVKNLQNGIIDTAEPNVQHHLSYAKRIEFTTDNIRVIAECDLIFTLVATPSLEDGSYDVSAVWKVIDDFKNVPISLNEKSLVVGCTTNPGDCNDFQEALKDTGIDIFYNPEFIAQGSIITDLQNADMVLIGGDGNHKSELEQMYEKIQMGFISP
;
A
#
# COMPACT_ATOMS: atom_id res chain seq x y z
N ALA A 1 -1.70 -6.04 1.60
CA ALA A 1 -1.87 -6.83 0.37
C ALA A 1 -2.79 -8.05 0.60
N LEU A 2 -2.43 -9.03 1.45
CA LEU A 2 -3.20 -10.29 1.64
C LEU A 2 -4.64 -10.06 2.16
N LEU A 3 -4.88 -9.09 3.03
CA LEU A 3 -6.23 -8.77 3.49
C LEU A 3 -7.06 -8.04 2.43
N ILE A 4 -6.43 -7.26 1.56
CA ILE A 4 -7.07 -6.62 0.41
C ILE A 4 -7.51 -7.71 -0.59
N GLU A 5 -6.64 -8.67 -0.87
CA GLU A 5 -6.99 -9.84 -1.70
C GLU A 5 -8.16 -10.65 -1.09
N LYS A 6 -8.09 -10.92 0.22
CA LYS A 6 -9.18 -11.61 0.95
C LYS A 6 -10.51 -10.83 0.91
N ALA A 7 -10.45 -9.50 0.88
CA ALA A 7 -11.62 -8.63 0.73
C ALA A 7 -12.22 -8.62 -0.69
N GLY A 8 -11.61 -9.37 -1.62
CA GLY A 8 -12.14 -9.62 -2.96
C GLY A 8 -11.51 -8.83 -4.09
N TYR A 9 -10.45 -8.08 -3.82
CA TYR A 9 -9.74 -7.30 -4.83
C TYR A 9 -8.65 -8.11 -5.52
N GLU A 10 -8.38 -7.80 -6.80
CA GLU A 10 -7.16 -8.20 -7.49
C GLU A 10 -6.00 -7.36 -6.95
N VAL A 11 -4.87 -7.98 -6.65
CA VAL A 11 -3.73 -7.32 -6.04
C VAL A 11 -2.46 -7.58 -6.83
N LEU A 12 -1.76 -6.52 -7.19
CA LEU A 12 -0.40 -6.58 -7.74
C LEU A 12 0.55 -5.94 -6.72
N ALA A 13 1.39 -6.74 -6.09
CA ALA A 13 2.31 -6.29 -5.06
C ALA A 13 3.76 -6.27 -5.56
N SER A 14 4.47 -5.18 -5.33
CA SER A 14 5.88 -5.07 -5.68
C SER A 14 6.80 -4.92 -4.47
N ASP A 15 8.00 -5.46 -4.60
CA ASP A 15 9.12 -5.26 -3.68
C ASP A 15 10.41 -5.27 -4.48
N ASN A 16 11.38 -4.44 -4.11
CA ASN A 16 12.66 -4.33 -4.83
C ASN A 16 13.63 -5.49 -4.58
N ARG A 17 13.32 -6.38 -3.63
CA ARG A 17 14.13 -7.56 -3.28
C ARG A 17 13.71 -8.75 -4.14
N GLU A 18 14.46 -9.05 -5.18
CA GLU A 18 14.16 -10.13 -6.13
C GLU A 18 13.95 -11.49 -5.45
N ASP A 19 14.83 -11.88 -4.50
CA ASP A 19 14.73 -13.15 -3.79
C ASP A 19 13.45 -13.22 -2.92
N TYR A 20 13.06 -12.09 -2.32
CA TYR A 20 11.83 -12.01 -1.53
C TYR A 20 10.60 -12.16 -2.42
N VAL A 21 10.53 -11.46 -3.53
CA VAL A 21 9.46 -11.58 -4.53
C VAL A 21 9.36 -13.03 -5.04
N LYS A 22 10.49 -13.65 -5.38
CA LYS A 22 10.53 -15.05 -5.82
C LYS A 22 10.02 -16.02 -4.76
N ASN A 23 10.32 -15.79 -3.49
CA ASN A 23 9.79 -16.60 -2.40
C ASN A 23 8.26 -16.43 -2.28
N LEU A 24 7.75 -15.20 -2.35
CA LEU A 24 6.31 -14.92 -2.32
C LEU A 24 5.57 -15.58 -3.49
N GLN A 25 6.13 -15.53 -4.71
CA GLN A 25 5.60 -16.22 -5.89
C GLN A 25 5.52 -17.74 -5.70
N ASN A 26 6.41 -18.33 -4.89
CA ASN A 26 6.39 -19.74 -4.51
C ASN A 26 5.53 -20.03 -3.27
N GLY A 27 4.78 -19.06 -2.76
CA GLY A 27 3.94 -19.21 -1.57
C GLY A 27 4.74 -19.27 -0.27
N ILE A 28 5.96 -18.78 -0.23
CA ILE A 28 6.87 -18.84 0.91
C ILE A 28 7.08 -17.42 1.45
N ILE A 29 6.86 -17.23 2.75
CA ILE A 29 7.20 -16.02 3.46
C ILE A 29 7.88 -16.37 4.80
N ASP A 30 9.05 -15.81 5.03
CA ASP A 30 9.73 -15.88 6.33
C ASP A 30 9.28 -14.68 7.18
N THR A 31 8.39 -14.96 8.12
CA THR A 31 7.80 -13.93 8.99
C THR A 31 7.41 -14.50 10.34
N ALA A 32 7.61 -13.70 11.38
CA ALA A 32 7.12 -13.99 12.72
C ALA A 32 5.63 -13.59 12.92
N GLU A 33 5.03 -12.91 11.93
CA GLU A 33 3.64 -12.46 12.02
C GLU A 33 2.66 -13.65 11.94
N PRO A 34 1.78 -13.81 12.93
CA PRO A 34 0.78 -14.89 12.93
C PRO A 34 -0.14 -14.82 11.70
N ASN A 35 -0.49 -15.99 11.19
CA ASN A 35 -1.45 -16.18 10.09
C ASN A 35 -1.03 -15.64 8.71
N VAL A 36 0.08 -14.90 8.56
CA VAL A 36 0.49 -14.36 7.26
C VAL A 36 0.79 -15.48 6.25
N GLN A 37 1.56 -16.52 6.65
CA GLN A 37 1.82 -17.68 5.79
C GLN A 37 0.51 -18.41 5.43
N HIS A 38 -0.43 -18.51 6.38
CA HIS A 38 -1.74 -19.12 6.12
C HIS A 38 -2.51 -18.31 5.06
N HIS A 39 -2.63 -16.98 5.20
CA HIS A 39 -3.29 -16.14 4.20
C HIS A 39 -2.62 -16.25 2.84
N LEU A 40 -1.28 -16.25 2.78
CA LEU A 40 -0.54 -16.39 1.53
C LEU A 40 -0.86 -17.71 0.82
N SER A 41 -0.96 -18.81 1.57
CA SER A 41 -1.21 -20.14 0.99
C SER A 41 -2.61 -20.30 0.36
N TYR A 42 -3.58 -19.45 0.72
CA TYR A 42 -4.94 -19.48 0.18
C TYR A 42 -5.21 -18.33 -0.81
N ALA A 43 -4.32 -17.36 -0.92
CA ALA A 43 -4.47 -16.23 -1.83
C ALA A 43 -4.42 -16.69 -3.30
N LYS A 44 -5.37 -16.22 -4.11
CA LYS A 44 -5.54 -16.60 -5.52
C LYS A 44 -5.55 -15.41 -6.48
N ARG A 45 -5.76 -14.20 -5.95
CA ARG A 45 -5.90 -12.95 -6.69
C ARG A 45 -4.78 -11.97 -6.35
N ILE A 46 -3.60 -12.51 -6.03
CA ILE A 46 -2.41 -11.71 -5.76
C ILE A 46 -1.28 -12.15 -6.66
N GLU A 47 -0.64 -11.19 -7.31
CA GLU A 47 0.58 -11.35 -8.07
C GLU A 47 1.72 -10.56 -7.42
N PHE A 48 2.94 -11.06 -7.52
CA PHE A 48 4.13 -10.41 -6.96
C PHE A 48 5.13 -10.09 -8.07
N THR A 49 5.70 -8.89 -8.05
CA THR A 49 6.63 -8.39 -9.06
C THR A 49 7.75 -7.55 -8.42
N THR A 50 8.82 -7.30 -9.17
CA THR A 50 9.83 -6.28 -8.83
C THR A 50 9.64 -4.99 -9.64
N ASP A 51 8.61 -4.93 -10.48
CA ASP A 51 8.38 -3.85 -11.43
C ASP A 51 7.32 -2.86 -10.89
N ASN A 52 7.77 -1.75 -10.29
CA ASN A 52 6.90 -0.68 -9.81
C ASN A 52 6.16 0.00 -10.96
N ILE A 53 6.80 0.14 -12.13
CA ILE A 53 6.18 0.79 -13.30
C ILE A 53 4.96 0.00 -13.76
N ARG A 54 5.06 -1.34 -13.73
CA ARG A 54 3.93 -2.22 -14.02
C ARG A 54 2.80 -2.01 -13.01
N VAL A 55 3.11 -1.92 -11.70
CA VAL A 55 2.08 -1.65 -10.66
C VAL A 55 1.38 -0.32 -10.93
N ILE A 56 2.14 0.74 -11.21
CA ILE A 56 1.57 2.06 -11.51
C ILE A 56 0.70 2.02 -12.78
N ALA A 57 1.12 1.23 -13.77
CA ALA A 57 0.39 1.13 -15.04
C ALA A 57 -0.93 0.36 -14.92
N GLU A 58 -0.94 -0.77 -14.19
CA GLU A 58 -2.05 -1.72 -14.16
C GLU A 58 -3.05 -1.49 -13.02
N CYS A 59 -2.66 -0.78 -11.92
CA CYS A 59 -3.52 -0.56 -10.77
C CYS A 59 -4.11 0.86 -10.76
N ASP A 60 -5.31 1.02 -10.23
CA ASP A 60 -5.97 2.32 -10.08
C ASP A 60 -5.75 2.90 -8.67
N LEU A 61 -5.73 2.04 -7.65
CA LEU A 61 -5.46 2.39 -6.26
C LEU A 61 -4.11 1.79 -5.82
N ILE A 62 -3.09 2.64 -5.66
CA ILE A 62 -1.72 2.22 -5.42
C ILE A 62 -1.28 2.60 -4.01
N PHE A 63 -0.91 1.60 -3.19
CA PHE A 63 -0.40 1.82 -1.84
C PHE A 63 1.14 1.85 -1.84
N THR A 64 1.74 2.84 -1.19
CA THR A 64 3.16 2.83 -0.85
C THR A 64 3.35 2.57 0.65
N LEU A 65 4.08 1.49 0.96
CA LEU A 65 4.37 1.00 2.31
C LEU A 65 5.88 0.75 2.44
N VAL A 66 6.66 1.79 2.16
CA VAL A 66 8.12 1.75 2.24
C VAL A 66 8.62 2.15 3.64
N ALA A 67 9.85 1.76 3.97
CA ALA A 67 10.44 2.13 5.25
C ALA A 67 10.69 3.64 5.34
N THR A 68 10.26 4.25 6.45
CA THR A 68 10.49 5.66 6.80
C THR A 68 11.11 5.73 8.21
N PRO A 69 12.42 5.43 8.35
CA PRO A 69 13.06 5.38 9.66
C PRO A 69 13.12 6.77 10.32
N SER A 70 13.05 6.79 11.65
CA SER A 70 13.21 8.03 12.42
C SER A 70 14.66 8.52 12.35
N LEU A 71 14.82 9.83 12.22
CA LEU A 71 16.09 10.54 12.26
C LEU A 71 16.38 11.05 13.70
N GLU A 72 17.63 11.50 13.93
CA GLU A 72 18.06 11.99 15.25
C GLU A 72 17.29 13.24 15.72
N ASP A 73 16.80 14.05 14.81
CA ASP A 73 15.98 15.24 15.09
C ASP A 73 14.50 14.95 15.35
N GLY A 74 14.11 13.66 15.29
CA GLY A 74 12.74 13.21 15.49
C GLY A 74 11.86 13.23 14.25
N SER A 75 12.37 13.68 13.11
CA SER A 75 11.68 13.57 11.82
C SER A 75 11.80 12.16 11.23
N TYR A 76 11.08 11.91 10.12
CA TYR A 76 11.15 10.66 9.37
C TYR A 76 11.91 10.86 8.06
N ASP A 77 12.79 9.90 7.71
CA ASP A 77 13.40 9.84 6.40
C ASP A 77 12.41 9.30 5.37
N VAL A 78 11.87 10.19 4.56
CA VAL A 78 10.90 9.86 3.49
C VAL A 78 11.57 9.68 2.11
N SER A 79 12.89 9.52 2.07
CA SER A 79 13.63 9.36 0.81
C SER A 79 13.15 8.16 -0.03
N ALA A 80 12.68 7.09 0.62
CA ALA A 80 12.11 5.94 -0.08
C ALA A 80 10.76 6.26 -0.72
N VAL A 81 9.94 7.12 -0.10
CA VAL A 81 8.68 7.61 -0.69
C VAL A 81 8.98 8.47 -1.93
N TRP A 82 9.98 9.35 -1.85
CA TRP A 82 10.39 10.17 -3.00
C TRP A 82 10.83 9.35 -4.21
N LYS A 83 11.46 8.18 -4.01
CA LYS A 83 11.77 7.26 -5.11
C LYS A 83 10.52 6.73 -5.78
N VAL A 84 9.48 6.40 -4.99
CA VAL A 84 8.18 5.99 -5.56
C VAL A 84 7.54 7.14 -6.31
N ILE A 85 7.59 8.38 -5.77
CA ILE A 85 7.10 9.58 -6.47
C ILE A 85 7.81 9.77 -7.83
N ASP A 86 9.13 9.51 -7.88
CA ASP A 86 9.88 9.59 -9.14
C ASP A 86 9.46 8.50 -10.14
N ASP A 87 9.11 7.28 -9.69
CA ASP A 87 8.53 6.25 -10.56
C ASP A 87 7.24 6.75 -11.22
N PHE A 88 6.34 7.41 -10.46
CA PHE A 88 5.11 8.01 -11.00
C PHE A 88 5.37 9.10 -12.04
N LYS A 89 6.41 9.94 -11.87
CA LYS A 89 6.78 10.96 -12.85
C LYS A 89 7.28 10.39 -14.16
N ASN A 90 7.90 9.20 -14.10
CA ASN A 90 8.58 8.59 -15.23
C ASN A 90 7.72 7.57 -15.99
N VAL A 91 6.55 7.19 -15.46
CA VAL A 91 5.66 6.26 -16.15
C VAL A 91 5.06 6.91 -17.42
N PRO A 92 5.11 6.26 -18.57
CA PRO A 92 4.69 6.86 -19.86
C PRO A 92 3.17 6.71 -20.12
N ILE A 93 2.34 6.90 -19.08
CA ILE A 93 0.87 6.79 -19.17
C ILE A 93 0.21 7.97 -18.47
N SER A 94 -1.08 8.19 -18.74
CA SER A 94 -1.91 9.11 -17.96
C SER A 94 -2.17 8.51 -16.57
N LEU A 95 -2.03 9.34 -15.54
CA LEU A 95 -2.33 8.99 -14.15
C LEU A 95 -3.70 9.54 -13.69
N ASN A 96 -4.43 10.19 -14.60
CA ASN A 96 -5.82 10.56 -14.34
C ASN A 96 -6.60 9.31 -13.94
N GLU A 97 -7.49 9.45 -12.97
CA GLU A 97 -8.28 8.35 -12.43
C GLU A 97 -7.47 7.29 -11.64
N LYS A 98 -6.23 7.61 -11.27
CA LYS A 98 -5.44 6.79 -10.34
C LYS A 98 -5.23 7.53 -9.02
N SER A 99 -5.01 6.77 -7.95
CA SER A 99 -4.74 7.34 -6.63
C SER A 99 -3.54 6.66 -5.98
N LEU A 100 -2.67 7.47 -5.40
CA LEU A 100 -1.57 7.03 -4.55
C LEU A 100 -1.97 7.14 -3.08
N VAL A 101 -1.92 6.04 -2.37
CA VAL A 101 -2.16 5.98 -0.93
C VAL A 101 -0.82 5.85 -0.20
N VAL A 102 -0.45 6.88 0.54
CA VAL A 102 0.75 6.88 1.39
C VAL A 102 0.40 6.23 2.72
N GLY A 103 0.78 4.96 2.89
CA GLY A 103 0.47 4.14 4.06
C GLY A 103 1.58 4.10 5.11
N CYS A 104 2.77 4.63 4.80
CA CYS A 104 3.88 4.74 5.76
C CYS A 104 3.81 6.05 6.56
N THR A 105 4.50 6.10 7.70
CA THR A 105 4.60 7.30 8.53
C THR A 105 5.41 8.38 7.81
N THR A 106 4.88 9.59 7.75
CA THR A 106 5.52 10.77 7.14
C THR A 106 5.51 11.96 8.10
N ASN A 107 6.26 12.99 7.78
CA ASN A 107 6.24 14.24 8.54
C ASN A 107 5.03 15.10 8.15
N PRO A 108 4.56 15.98 9.04
CA PRO A 108 3.55 16.97 8.68
C PRO A 108 4.01 17.82 7.48
N GLY A 109 3.20 17.82 6.41
CA GLY A 109 3.48 18.55 5.17
C GLY A 109 4.01 17.68 4.03
N ASP A 110 4.67 16.54 4.29
CA ASP A 110 5.25 15.68 3.24
C ASP A 110 4.22 15.31 2.15
N CYS A 111 2.99 14.96 2.53
CA CYS A 111 1.96 14.62 1.54
C CYS A 111 1.56 15.79 0.64
N ASN A 112 1.63 17.04 1.15
CA ASN A 112 1.43 18.22 0.32
C ASN A 112 2.58 18.40 -0.68
N ASP A 113 3.81 18.13 -0.26
CA ASP A 113 4.99 18.19 -1.13
C ASP A 113 4.93 17.10 -2.22
N PHE A 114 4.47 15.88 -1.87
CA PHE A 114 4.24 14.81 -2.85
C PHE A 114 3.15 15.20 -3.85
N GLN A 115 2.04 15.78 -3.38
CA GLN A 115 0.95 16.24 -4.25
C GLN A 115 1.44 17.36 -5.20
N GLU A 116 2.21 18.34 -4.70
CA GLU A 116 2.80 19.39 -5.54
C GLU A 116 3.76 18.80 -6.58
N ALA A 117 4.56 17.80 -6.20
CA ALA A 117 5.50 17.12 -7.11
C ALA A 117 4.80 16.34 -8.23
N LEU A 118 3.56 15.90 -8.03
CA LEU A 118 2.75 15.12 -8.99
C LEU A 118 1.57 15.90 -9.58
N LYS A 119 1.44 17.20 -9.30
CA LYS A 119 0.28 18.05 -9.69
C LYS A 119 -0.08 18.01 -11.16
N ASP A 120 0.91 17.86 -12.03
CA ASP A 120 0.72 17.86 -13.48
C ASP A 120 0.36 16.48 -14.03
N THR A 121 0.32 15.45 -13.18
CA THR A 121 0.02 14.06 -13.56
C THR A 121 -1.47 13.71 -13.47
N GLY A 122 -2.23 14.48 -12.69
CA GLY A 122 -3.66 14.25 -12.45
C GLY A 122 -3.97 13.16 -11.41
N ILE A 123 -2.95 12.63 -10.71
CA ILE A 123 -3.14 11.63 -9.66
C ILE A 123 -3.60 12.28 -8.35
N ASP A 124 -4.53 11.62 -7.66
CA ASP A 124 -4.91 11.99 -6.29
C ASP A 124 -3.99 11.34 -5.27
N ILE A 125 -3.66 12.04 -4.17
CA ILE A 125 -2.89 11.48 -3.07
C ILE A 125 -3.74 11.39 -1.80
N PHE A 126 -3.75 10.21 -1.19
CA PHE A 126 -4.32 9.96 0.13
C PHE A 126 -3.22 9.66 1.14
N TYR A 127 -3.41 10.11 2.36
CA TYR A 127 -2.61 9.68 3.52
C TYR A 127 -3.41 8.69 4.35
N ASN A 128 -2.90 7.49 4.51
CA ASN A 128 -3.58 6.42 5.22
C ASN A 128 -2.56 5.62 6.05
N PRO A 129 -2.04 6.21 7.15
CA PRO A 129 -1.07 5.53 7.99
C PRO A 129 -1.69 4.32 8.69
N GLU A 130 -0.92 3.24 8.77
CA GLU A 130 -1.32 2.04 9.49
C GLU A 130 -1.05 2.18 11.00
N PHE A 131 -2.06 1.85 11.83
CA PHE A 131 -1.97 1.79 13.30
C PHE A 131 -1.93 0.33 13.74
N ILE A 132 -0.78 -0.32 13.51
CA ILE A 132 -0.57 -1.75 13.78
C ILE A 132 0.65 -1.97 14.65
N ALA A 133 0.64 -3.06 15.44
CA ALA A 133 1.80 -3.54 16.17
C ALA A 133 2.38 -4.78 15.50
N GLN A 134 3.72 -4.92 15.52
CA GLN A 134 4.37 -6.16 15.10
C GLN A 134 3.92 -7.32 16.02
N GLY A 135 3.60 -8.46 15.42
CA GLY A 135 3.09 -9.64 16.12
C GLY A 135 1.56 -9.77 16.10
N SER A 136 0.82 -8.75 15.63
CA SER A 136 -0.65 -8.77 15.55
C SER A 136 -1.23 -8.11 14.30
N ILE A 137 -0.43 -7.86 13.27
CA ILE A 137 -0.79 -7.06 12.07
C ILE A 137 -2.13 -7.49 11.46
N ILE A 138 -2.34 -8.79 11.25
CA ILE A 138 -3.59 -9.29 10.66
C ILE A 138 -4.79 -8.99 11.56
N THR A 139 -4.65 -9.23 12.86
CA THR A 139 -5.72 -9.01 13.83
C THR A 139 -6.01 -7.52 14.00
N ASP A 140 -4.98 -6.69 14.07
CA ASP A 140 -5.11 -5.25 14.25
C ASP A 140 -5.81 -4.60 13.04
N LEU A 141 -5.46 -4.99 11.80
CA LEU A 141 -6.13 -4.49 10.61
C LEU A 141 -7.58 -4.95 10.50
N GLN A 142 -7.90 -6.17 10.95
CA GLN A 142 -9.27 -6.69 10.94
C GLN A 142 -10.16 -6.11 12.05
N ASN A 143 -9.57 -5.63 13.13
CA ASN A 143 -10.26 -5.09 14.29
C ASN A 143 -9.77 -3.68 14.63
N ALA A 144 -9.39 -2.90 13.62
CA ALA A 144 -8.86 -1.56 13.84
C ALA A 144 -9.88 -0.66 14.53
N ASP A 145 -9.48 -0.02 15.63
CA ASP A 145 -10.31 0.96 16.35
C ASP A 145 -10.54 2.22 15.48
N MET A 146 -9.64 2.50 14.56
CA MET A 146 -9.70 3.66 13.69
C MET A 146 -8.98 3.37 12.36
N VAL A 147 -9.57 3.85 11.27
CA VAL A 147 -8.92 3.99 9.96
C VAL A 147 -8.85 5.48 9.62
N LEU A 148 -7.65 6.00 9.46
CA LEU A 148 -7.44 7.40 9.08
C LEU A 148 -7.25 7.49 7.56
N ILE A 149 -8.08 8.27 6.89
CA ILE A 149 -7.95 8.58 5.47
C ILE A 149 -7.93 10.10 5.33
N GLY A 150 -6.75 10.66 5.09
CA GLY A 150 -6.55 12.08 4.79
C GLY A 150 -6.48 12.29 3.27
N GLY A 151 -7.11 13.36 2.80
CA GLY A 151 -7.18 13.67 1.36
C GLY A 151 -8.60 13.57 0.81
N ASP A 152 -8.74 13.97 -0.46
CA ASP A 152 -9.98 13.86 -1.23
C ASP A 152 -9.63 13.51 -2.67
N GLY A 153 -10.52 12.77 -3.37
CA GLY A 153 -10.27 12.33 -4.73
C GLY A 153 -11.19 11.20 -5.18
N ASN A 154 -10.94 10.72 -6.38
CA ASN A 154 -11.84 9.78 -7.09
C ASN A 154 -12.04 8.44 -6.35
N HIS A 155 -11.01 7.90 -5.71
CA HIS A 155 -11.05 6.57 -5.07
C HIS A 155 -11.31 6.61 -3.55
N LYS A 156 -11.72 7.75 -2.98
CA LYS A 156 -11.98 7.85 -1.54
C LYS A 156 -13.03 6.84 -1.06
N SER A 157 -14.16 6.78 -1.76
CA SER A 157 -15.24 5.85 -1.41
C SER A 157 -14.82 4.38 -1.56
N GLU A 158 -13.99 4.06 -2.56
CA GLU A 158 -13.46 2.71 -2.75
C GLU A 158 -12.50 2.32 -1.63
N LEU A 159 -11.64 3.24 -1.22
CA LEU A 159 -10.72 3.05 -0.11
C LEU A 159 -11.47 2.82 1.21
N GLU A 160 -12.52 3.59 1.48
CA GLU A 160 -13.41 3.41 2.64
C GLU A 160 -14.08 2.02 2.61
N GLN A 161 -14.70 1.64 1.50
CA GLN A 161 -15.33 0.33 1.32
C GLN A 161 -14.34 -0.84 1.43
N MET A 162 -13.12 -0.67 0.98
CA MET A 162 -12.07 -1.69 1.11
C MET A 162 -11.80 -1.98 2.60
N TYR A 163 -11.65 -0.95 3.42
CA TYR A 163 -11.45 -1.11 4.87
C TYR A 163 -12.68 -1.70 5.56
N GLU A 164 -13.89 -1.31 5.20
CA GLU A 164 -15.11 -1.93 5.69
C GLU A 164 -15.10 -3.44 5.43
N LYS A 165 -14.76 -3.87 4.23
CA LYS A 165 -14.67 -5.30 3.88
C LYS A 165 -13.58 -6.03 4.67
N ILE A 166 -12.42 -5.40 4.92
CA ILE A 166 -11.34 -5.98 5.72
C ILE A 166 -11.80 -6.20 7.16
N GLN A 167 -12.47 -5.20 7.77
CA GLN A 167 -12.92 -5.22 9.15
C GLN A 167 -14.11 -6.17 9.38
N MET A 168 -15.04 -6.27 8.45
CA MET A 168 -16.20 -7.17 8.55
C MET A 168 -15.84 -8.65 8.36
N GLY A 169 -14.58 -8.96 8.04
CA GLY A 169 -14.13 -10.33 7.82
C GLY A 169 -14.83 -11.00 6.63
N PHE A 170 -15.17 -10.25 5.60
CA PHE A 170 -15.81 -10.77 4.40
C PHE A 170 -14.98 -11.92 3.84
N ILE A 171 -15.55 -13.12 3.93
CA ILE A 171 -15.14 -14.26 3.13
C ILE A 171 -15.92 -14.13 1.83
N SER A 172 -15.25 -13.68 0.76
CA SER A 172 -15.85 -13.78 -0.58
C SER A 172 -16.15 -15.25 -0.85
N PRO A 173 -17.35 -15.60 -1.28
CA PRO A 173 -17.73 -16.98 -1.59
C PRO A 173 -16.89 -17.56 -2.74
#